data_2716683f290578f6c736871f434ca834
#
_entry.id   2716683f290578f6c736871f434ca834
#
_cell.length_a   1.000
_cell.length_b   1.000
_cell.length_c   1.000
_cell.angle_alpha   90.00
_cell.angle_beta   90.00
_cell.angle_gamma   90.00
#
_symmetry.space_group_name_H-M   'P 1'
#
loop_
_entity.id
_entity.type
_entity.pdbx_description
1 polymer ?
#
loop_
_entity_poly.entity_id
_entity_poly.type
_entity_poly.pdbx_seq_one_letter_code
_entity_poly.pdbx_strand_id
1 'polypeptide(L)'
;NEKQGFKINPAELEKSITTKTKWIILNSPSNPTGACYTESDIKEIADVLAKHPHVHILSDDIYEHVTYEGFKFFTIAQIDGLKERVLTMNGVSKAYSMTGWRIGYAAGPKEIIKAIAKIQSQSTTNPSSISQAAAVEALNGTQDFIKERATSFQERRNFVVKALNEIDGI
;
A
#
# COMPACT_ATOMS: atom_id res chain seq x y z
N ASN A 1 -14.96 -9.17 3.96
CA ASN A 1 -15.76 -9.11 5.18
C ASN A 1 -14.94 -9.58 6.39
N GLU A 2 -15.45 -9.43 7.61
CA GLU A 2 -14.78 -9.79 8.85
C GLU A 2 -14.39 -11.28 8.92
N LYS A 3 -15.28 -12.19 8.47
CA LYS A 3 -15.03 -13.63 8.46
C LYS A 3 -13.83 -14.03 7.60
N GLN A 4 -13.45 -13.20 6.65
CA GLN A 4 -12.28 -13.37 5.77
C GLN A 4 -11.10 -12.50 6.25
N GLY A 5 -11.16 -11.89 7.45
CA GLY A 5 -10.16 -10.95 7.95
C GLY A 5 -9.99 -9.73 7.04
N PHE A 6 -11.05 -9.32 6.33
CA PHE A 6 -11.05 -8.24 5.33
C PHE A 6 -10.04 -8.41 4.19
N LYS A 7 -9.62 -9.65 3.92
CA LYS A 7 -8.74 -9.98 2.79
C LYS A 7 -9.55 -10.44 1.58
N ILE A 8 -8.96 -10.31 0.40
CA ILE A 8 -9.49 -10.86 -0.83
C ILE A 8 -9.35 -12.39 -0.80
N ASN A 9 -10.41 -13.10 -1.10
CA ASN A 9 -10.37 -14.53 -1.34
C ASN A 9 -9.96 -14.78 -2.81
N PRO A 10 -8.91 -15.57 -3.10
CA PRO A 10 -8.44 -15.81 -4.47
C PRO A 10 -9.50 -16.40 -5.40
N ALA A 11 -10.34 -17.31 -4.90
CA ALA A 11 -11.40 -17.91 -5.71
C ALA A 11 -12.54 -16.93 -6.03
N GLU A 12 -12.85 -16.01 -5.10
CA GLU A 12 -13.81 -14.92 -5.36
C GLU A 12 -13.23 -13.89 -6.31
N LEU A 13 -11.94 -13.60 -6.19
CA LEU A 13 -11.23 -12.72 -7.12
C LEU A 13 -11.31 -13.27 -8.55
N GLU A 14 -10.97 -14.54 -8.76
CA GLU A 14 -10.99 -15.18 -10.07
C GLU A 14 -12.37 -15.11 -10.72
N LYS A 15 -13.43 -15.36 -9.95
CA LYS A 15 -14.82 -15.23 -10.43
C LYS A 15 -15.24 -13.81 -10.76
N SER A 16 -14.63 -12.82 -10.11
CA SER A 16 -15.00 -11.40 -10.26
C SER A 16 -14.30 -10.73 -11.44
N ILE A 17 -13.16 -11.27 -11.89
CA ILE A 17 -12.44 -10.75 -13.05
C ILE A 17 -13.20 -11.05 -14.34
N THR A 18 -13.39 -10.02 -15.16
CA THR A 18 -14.02 -10.11 -16.48
C THR A 18 -13.15 -9.45 -17.53
N THR A 19 -13.49 -9.57 -18.79
CA THR A 19 -12.83 -8.84 -19.90
C THR A 19 -12.90 -7.30 -19.76
N LYS A 20 -13.80 -6.80 -18.90
CA LYS A 20 -13.94 -5.37 -18.59
C LYS A 20 -13.09 -4.92 -17.43
N THR A 21 -12.54 -5.83 -16.63
CA THR A 21 -11.68 -5.51 -15.49
C THR A 21 -10.37 -4.91 -15.99
N LYS A 22 -10.05 -3.70 -15.59
CA LYS A 22 -8.82 -2.99 -16.01
C LYS A 22 -7.76 -3.00 -14.91
N TRP A 23 -8.19 -2.85 -13.66
CA TRP A 23 -7.30 -2.70 -12.51
C TRP A 23 -7.81 -3.51 -11.33
N ILE A 24 -6.85 -4.02 -10.55
CA ILE A 24 -7.05 -4.37 -9.16
C ILE A 24 -6.25 -3.39 -8.30
N ILE A 25 -6.81 -3.00 -7.16
CA ILE A 25 -6.15 -2.15 -6.17
C ILE A 25 -5.93 -2.99 -4.93
N LEU A 26 -4.68 -3.12 -4.52
CA LEU A 26 -4.27 -3.77 -3.28
C LEU A 26 -3.70 -2.71 -2.34
N ASN A 27 -4.27 -2.61 -1.14
CA ASN A 27 -3.74 -1.75 -0.08
C ASN A 27 -3.41 -2.61 1.14
N SER A 28 -2.13 -2.79 1.43
CA SER A 28 -1.66 -3.64 2.53
C SER A 28 -0.37 -3.04 3.14
N PRO A 29 -0.33 -2.81 4.45
CA PRO A 29 -1.44 -2.82 5.40
C PRO A 29 -2.59 -1.91 5.01
N SER A 30 -3.84 -2.32 5.27
CA SER A 30 -5.04 -1.66 4.75
C SER A 30 -5.58 -0.58 5.68
N ASN A 31 -6.04 0.50 5.11
CA ASN A 31 -6.90 1.49 5.76
C ASN A 31 -8.34 1.35 5.19
N PRO A 32 -9.39 1.16 6.01
CA PRO A 32 -9.42 1.34 7.48
C PRO A 32 -9.24 0.06 8.30
N THR A 33 -9.21 -1.11 7.69
CA THR A 33 -9.38 -2.40 8.38
C THR A 33 -8.16 -2.87 9.17
N GLY A 34 -6.96 -2.37 8.84
CA GLY A 34 -5.69 -2.88 9.37
C GLY A 34 -5.29 -4.27 8.86
N ALA A 35 -6.05 -4.84 7.91
CA ALA A 35 -5.71 -6.13 7.32
C ALA A 35 -4.36 -6.08 6.62
N CYS A 36 -3.54 -7.10 6.85
CA CYS A 36 -2.23 -7.25 6.25
C CYS A 36 -2.16 -8.55 5.46
N TYR A 37 -1.74 -8.48 4.20
CA TYR A 37 -1.50 -9.65 3.38
C TYR A 37 -0.09 -10.20 3.65
N THR A 38 0.00 -11.48 3.97
CA THR A 38 1.28 -12.19 4.06
C THR A 38 1.86 -12.44 2.68
N GLU A 39 3.13 -12.84 2.60
CA GLU A 39 3.75 -13.29 1.35
C GLU A 39 2.93 -14.41 0.66
N SER A 40 2.39 -15.36 1.45
CA SER A 40 1.54 -16.42 0.93
C SER A 40 0.24 -15.88 0.32
N ASP A 41 -0.45 -14.98 1.04
CA ASP A 41 -1.67 -14.35 0.53
C ASP A 41 -1.42 -13.62 -0.81
N ILE A 42 -0.30 -12.88 -0.89
CA ILE A 42 0.07 -12.16 -2.12
C ILE A 42 0.40 -13.11 -3.26
N LYS A 43 1.07 -14.23 -2.99
CA LYS A 43 1.35 -15.26 -4.01
C LYS A 43 0.07 -15.90 -4.54
N GLU A 44 -0.88 -16.23 -3.69
CA GLU A 44 -2.17 -16.79 -4.12
C GLU A 44 -2.96 -15.79 -5.00
N ILE A 45 -2.96 -14.50 -4.66
CA ILE A 45 -3.55 -13.44 -5.50
C ILE A 45 -2.79 -13.33 -6.83
N ALA A 46 -1.47 -13.39 -6.78
CA ALA A 46 -0.62 -13.32 -7.97
C ALA A 46 -0.87 -14.49 -8.95
N ASP A 47 -1.08 -15.69 -8.44
CA ASP A 47 -1.42 -16.89 -9.25
C ASP A 47 -2.74 -16.71 -10.01
N VAL A 48 -3.74 -16.08 -9.38
CA VAL A 48 -4.98 -15.69 -10.07
C VAL A 48 -4.67 -14.65 -11.15
N LEU A 49 -3.96 -13.58 -10.80
CA LEU A 49 -3.69 -12.50 -11.73
C LEU A 49 -2.79 -12.92 -12.90
N ALA A 50 -1.94 -13.93 -12.73
CA ALA A 50 -1.13 -14.49 -13.82
C ALA A 50 -2.00 -15.04 -14.98
N LYS A 51 -3.19 -15.53 -14.69
CA LYS A 51 -4.16 -16.02 -15.69
C LYS A 51 -4.90 -14.87 -16.41
N HIS A 52 -4.80 -13.63 -15.90
CA HIS A 52 -5.53 -12.47 -16.41
C HIS A 52 -4.55 -11.34 -16.81
N PRO A 53 -3.76 -11.51 -17.89
CA PRO A 53 -2.69 -10.59 -18.27
C PRO A 53 -3.17 -9.19 -18.66
N HIS A 54 -4.46 -9.00 -18.92
CA HIS A 54 -5.07 -7.71 -19.26
C HIS A 54 -5.35 -6.82 -18.04
N VAL A 55 -5.23 -7.37 -16.81
CA VAL A 55 -5.50 -6.64 -15.57
C VAL A 55 -4.21 -6.02 -15.04
N HIS A 56 -4.19 -4.70 -14.90
CA HIS A 56 -3.13 -3.98 -14.21
C HIS A 56 -3.34 -4.03 -12.69
N ILE A 57 -2.25 -3.83 -11.95
CA ILE A 57 -2.23 -3.94 -10.50
C ILE A 57 -1.73 -2.61 -9.94
N LEU A 58 -2.50 -1.97 -9.08
CA LEU A 58 -2.02 -0.86 -8.26
C LEU A 58 -1.75 -1.41 -6.85
N SER A 59 -0.49 -1.39 -6.43
CA SER A 59 -0.06 -1.74 -5.08
C SER A 59 0.12 -0.46 -4.28
N ASP A 60 -0.78 -0.22 -3.34
CA ASP A 60 -0.70 0.91 -2.41
C ASP A 60 0.03 0.46 -1.15
N ASP A 61 1.35 0.71 -1.13
CA ASP A 61 2.28 0.25 -0.11
C ASP A 61 2.54 1.33 0.95
N ILE A 62 1.71 2.37 1.02
CA ILE A 62 1.96 3.57 1.86
C ILE A 62 2.12 3.26 3.35
N TYR A 63 1.63 2.13 3.82
CA TYR A 63 1.73 1.67 5.21
C TYR A 63 2.78 0.59 5.42
N GLU A 64 3.68 0.33 4.48
CA GLU A 64 4.70 -0.75 4.55
C GLU A 64 5.52 -0.75 5.85
N HIS A 65 5.76 0.42 6.42
CA HIS A 65 6.51 0.60 7.67
C HIS A 65 5.63 0.70 8.93
N VAL A 66 4.30 0.70 8.79
CA VAL A 66 3.36 0.75 9.91
C VAL A 66 2.87 -0.67 10.20
N THR A 67 3.81 -1.51 10.63
CA THR A 67 3.58 -2.93 10.92
C THR A 67 3.96 -3.24 12.36
N TYR A 68 3.29 -4.24 12.95
CA TYR A 68 3.41 -4.60 14.36
C TYR A 68 3.77 -6.07 14.53
N GLU A 69 4.26 -6.44 15.72
CA GLU A 69 4.43 -7.84 16.15
C GLU A 69 5.33 -8.67 15.20
N GLY A 70 6.30 -8.01 14.56
CA GLY A 70 7.24 -8.68 13.66
C GLY A 70 6.66 -9.05 12.29
N PHE A 71 5.49 -8.51 11.93
CA PHE A 71 4.93 -8.70 10.60
C PHE A 71 5.93 -8.25 9.54
N LYS A 72 6.17 -9.11 8.55
CA LYS A 72 7.04 -8.82 7.42
C LYS A 72 6.21 -8.41 6.23
N PHE A 73 6.36 -7.15 5.85
CA PHE A 73 5.73 -6.61 4.66
C PHE A 73 6.25 -7.30 3.40
N PHE A 74 5.34 -7.56 2.46
CA PHE A 74 5.65 -8.10 1.15
C PHE A 74 4.77 -7.42 0.09
N THR A 75 5.38 -6.90 -0.97
CA THR A 75 4.65 -6.26 -2.07
C THR A 75 4.53 -7.19 -3.29
N ILE A 76 3.40 -7.12 -3.97
CA ILE A 76 3.16 -7.88 -5.21
C ILE A 76 4.15 -7.51 -6.33
N ALA A 77 4.79 -6.35 -6.24
CA ALA A 77 5.82 -5.92 -7.17
C ALA A 77 7.09 -6.82 -7.15
N GLN A 78 7.26 -7.65 -6.12
CA GLN A 78 8.35 -8.63 -6.03
C GLN A 78 8.05 -9.95 -6.78
N ILE A 79 6.83 -10.14 -7.23
CA ILE A 79 6.44 -11.38 -7.95
C ILE A 79 6.94 -11.32 -9.39
N ASP A 80 7.74 -12.30 -9.76
CA ASP A 80 8.21 -12.45 -11.14
C ASP A 80 7.03 -12.63 -12.11
N GLY A 81 7.16 -12.01 -13.29
CA GLY A 81 6.12 -12.04 -14.33
C GLY A 81 4.96 -11.06 -14.15
N LEU A 82 4.82 -10.40 -12.99
CA LEU A 82 3.80 -9.36 -12.80
C LEU A 82 4.35 -7.93 -12.90
N LYS A 83 5.65 -7.74 -12.75
CA LYS A 83 6.32 -6.44 -12.64
C LYS A 83 5.94 -5.45 -13.75
N GLU A 84 5.80 -5.94 -14.99
CA GLU A 84 5.50 -5.11 -16.17
C GLU A 84 4.05 -4.54 -16.18
N ARG A 85 3.25 -4.86 -15.19
CA ARG A 85 1.87 -4.35 -15.04
C ARG A 85 1.49 -3.96 -13.61
N VAL A 86 2.49 -3.86 -12.73
CA VAL A 86 2.32 -3.34 -11.37
C VAL A 86 2.71 -1.87 -11.33
N LEU A 87 1.80 -1.05 -10.82
CA LEU A 87 2.07 0.33 -10.41
C LEU A 87 2.13 0.35 -8.88
N THR A 88 3.32 0.46 -8.32
CA THR A 88 3.52 0.61 -6.89
C THR A 88 3.40 2.08 -6.51
N MET A 89 2.58 2.37 -5.54
CA MET A 89 2.38 3.70 -4.97
C MET A 89 2.84 3.73 -3.52
N ASN A 90 3.53 4.79 -3.14
CA ASN A 90 4.00 5.01 -1.79
C ASN A 90 4.14 6.52 -1.52
N GLY A 91 4.63 6.91 -0.34
CA GLY A 91 4.82 8.31 0.00
C GLY A 91 5.40 8.52 1.39
N VAL A 92 5.81 9.74 1.66
CA VAL A 92 6.43 10.11 2.95
C VAL A 92 5.41 10.45 4.03
N SER A 93 4.12 10.48 3.71
CA SER A 93 3.07 10.93 4.62
C SER A 93 2.96 10.12 5.90
N LYS A 94 3.15 8.79 5.83
CA LYS A 94 2.87 7.87 6.94
C LYS A 94 4.13 7.49 7.70
N ALA A 95 5.04 6.78 7.09
CA ALA A 95 6.29 6.35 7.72
C ALA A 95 7.11 7.53 8.28
N TYR A 96 7.12 8.63 7.56
CA TYR A 96 7.91 9.82 7.91
C TYR A 96 7.10 10.91 8.66
N SER A 97 5.80 10.67 8.94
CA SER A 97 4.88 11.65 9.55
C SER A 97 4.85 13.01 8.82
N MET A 98 4.94 12.97 7.49
CA MET A 98 5.04 14.15 6.62
C MET A 98 3.75 14.40 5.84
N THR A 99 2.59 14.25 6.47
CA THR A 99 1.29 14.43 5.81
C THR A 99 1.11 15.82 5.21
N GLY A 100 1.55 16.86 5.90
CA GLY A 100 1.47 18.26 5.46
C GLY A 100 2.35 18.58 4.26
N TRP A 101 3.39 17.80 3.99
CA TRP A 101 4.33 18.02 2.89
C TRP A 101 3.77 17.61 1.52
N ARG A 102 2.72 16.84 1.50
CA ARG A 102 1.96 16.43 0.28
C ARG A 102 2.83 15.76 -0.77
N ILE A 103 3.69 14.80 -0.39
CA ILE A 103 4.53 14.02 -1.29
C ILE A 103 4.11 12.56 -1.31
N GLY A 104 3.76 12.09 -2.50
CA GLY A 104 3.66 10.69 -2.88
C GLY A 104 4.48 10.43 -4.12
N TYR A 105 4.80 9.17 -4.37
CA TYR A 105 5.53 8.73 -5.55
C TYR A 105 5.00 7.38 -6.02
N ALA A 106 5.25 7.10 -7.29
CA ALA A 106 4.87 5.83 -7.89
C ALA A 106 5.97 5.32 -8.81
N ALA A 107 6.10 4.00 -8.87
CA ALA A 107 6.98 3.30 -9.79
C ALA A 107 6.21 2.22 -10.52
N GLY A 108 6.46 2.06 -11.82
CA GLY A 108 5.74 1.06 -12.61
C GLY A 108 6.03 1.16 -14.11
N PRO A 109 5.19 0.53 -14.94
CA PRO A 109 5.37 0.51 -16.38
C PRO A 109 5.52 1.91 -16.98
N LYS A 110 6.52 2.09 -17.82
CA LYS A 110 6.90 3.38 -18.41
C LYS A 110 5.72 4.13 -19.04
N GLU A 111 4.85 3.42 -19.74
CA GLU A 111 3.71 4.05 -20.43
C GLU A 111 2.64 4.56 -19.45
N ILE A 112 2.44 3.85 -18.32
CA ILE A 112 1.55 4.30 -17.25
C ILE A 112 2.13 5.54 -16.58
N ILE A 113 3.42 5.52 -16.24
CA ILE A 113 4.10 6.68 -15.62
C ILE A 113 4.06 7.90 -16.54
N LYS A 114 4.28 7.75 -17.84
CA LYS A 114 4.15 8.84 -18.81
C LYS A 114 2.73 9.41 -18.86
N ALA A 115 1.71 8.54 -18.84
CA ALA A 115 0.31 8.97 -18.83
C ALA A 115 -0.02 9.75 -17.56
N ILE A 116 0.43 9.28 -16.38
CA ILE A 116 0.28 9.98 -15.10
C ILE A 116 0.96 11.36 -15.16
N ALA A 117 2.20 11.43 -15.63
CA ALA A 117 2.95 12.68 -15.73
C ALA A 117 2.26 13.69 -16.68
N LYS A 118 1.68 13.20 -17.78
CA LYS A 118 0.92 14.05 -18.71
C LYS A 118 -0.33 14.64 -18.06
N ILE A 119 -1.08 13.86 -17.31
CA ILE A 119 -2.28 14.33 -16.62
C ILE A 119 -1.88 15.29 -15.49
N GLN A 120 -0.87 14.94 -14.70
CA GLN A 120 -0.40 15.78 -13.61
C GLN A 120 0.08 17.14 -14.11
N SER A 121 0.78 17.20 -15.24
CA SER A 121 1.29 18.47 -15.81
C SER A 121 0.17 19.45 -16.17
N GLN A 122 -1.04 18.96 -16.42
CA GLN A 122 -2.22 19.78 -16.74
C GLN A 122 -3.11 20.05 -15.50
N SER A 123 -2.75 19.52 -14.34
CA SER A 123 -3.52 19.62 -13.10
C SER A 123 -2.69 20.34 -12.01
N THR A 124 -1.90 19.61 -11.27
CA THR A 124 -1.09 20.14 -10.16
C THR A 124 0.31 20.56 -10.57
N THR A 125 0.71 20.30 -11.80
CA THR A 125 2.03 20.50 -12.39
C THR A 125 3.08 19.57 -11.73
N ASN A 126 3.47 19.86 -10.50
CA ASN A 126 4.42 19.07 -9.69
C ASN A 126 4.29 19.45 -8.20
N PRO A 127 4.81 18.62 -7.28
CA PRO A 127 4.90 18.99 -5.87
C PRO A 127 5.83 20.17 -5.65
N SER A 128 5.66 20.86 -4.50
CA SER A 128 6.55 21.93 -4.05
C SER A 128 8.00 21.45 -4.01
N SER A 129 8.93 22.25 -4.53
CA SER A 129 10.38 21.94 -4.51
C SER A 129 10.93 21.77 -3.10
N ILE A 130 10.44 22.56 -2.14
CA ILE A 130 10.80 22.43 -0.72
C ILE A 130 10.36 21.07 -0.19
N SER A 131 9.13 20.65 -0.51
CA SER A 131 8.61 19.34 -0.11
C SER A 131 9.40 18.19 -0.76
N GLN A 132 9.82 18.35 -2.00
CA GLN A 132 10.66 17.36 -2.68
C GLN A 132 12.02 17.23 -2.00
N ALA A 133 12.69 18.34 -1.68
CA ALA A 133 13.96 18.31 -0.96
C ALA A 133 13.82 17.64 0.42
N ALA A 134 12.77 17.96 1.16
CA ALA A 134 12.48 17.31 2.44
C ALA A 134 12.21 15.80 2.29
N ALA A 135 11.52 15.38 1.23
CA ALA A 135 11.28 13.97 0.95
C ALA A 135 12.59 13.22 0.58
N VAL A 136 13.48 13.86 -0.17
CA VAL A 136 14.81 13.30 -0.48
C VAL A 136 15.60 13.04 0.81
N GLU A 137 15.62 13.99 1.74
CA GLU A 137 16.28 13.81 3.04
C GLU A 137 15.59 12.70 3.86
N ALA A 138 14.26 12.68 3.91
CA ALA A 138 13.52 11.65 4.63
C ALA A 138 13.84 10.23 4.13
N LEU A 139 13.98 10.05 2.83
CA LEU A 139 14.23 8.75 2.20
C LEU A 139 15.70 8.31 2.29
N ASN A 140 16.66 9.24 2.31
CA ASN A 140 18.09 8.94 2.33
C ASN A 140 18.75 9.11 3.71
N GLY A 141 18.08 9.78 4.64
CA GLY A 141 18.56 9.98 6.00
C GLY A 141 18.44 8.75 6.88
N THR A 142 18.65 8.89 8.18
CA THR A 142 18.53 7.77 9.12
C THR A 142 17.10 7.26 9.19
N GLN A 143 16.93 5.94 9.29
CA GLN A 143 15.62 5.28 9.34
C GLN A 143 15.27 4.75 10.76
N ASP A 144 16.10 4.99 11.75
CA ASP A 144 15.98 4.42 13.10
C ASP A 144 14.66 4.78 13.77
N PHE A 145 14.20 6.02 13.58
CA PHE A 145 12.95 6.52 14.13
C PHE A 145 11.69 5.78 13.62
N ILE A 146 11.76 5.11 12.47
CA ILE A 146 10.63 4.34 11.91
C ILE A 146 10.22 3.23 12.87
N LYS A 147 11.20 2.50 13.41
CA LYS A 147 10.96 1.44 14.39
C LYS A 147 10.35 1.97 15.68
N GLU A 148 10.87 3.08 16.20
CA GLU A 148 10.32 3.73 17.40
C GLU A 148 8.86 4.16 17.18
N ARG A 149 8.56 4.74 16.03
CA ARG A 149 7.17 5.11 15.67
C ARG A 149 6.25 3.91 15.54
N ALA A 150 6.69 2.84 14.90
CA ALA A 150 5.90 1.61 14.80
C ALA A 150 5.57 1.07 16.20
N THR A 151 6.53 1.06 17.13
CA THR A 151 6.32 0.69 18.54
C THR A 151 5.28 1.57 19.20
N SER A 152 5.39 2.90 19.07
CA SER A 152 4.43 3.85 19.64
C SER A 152 3.01 3.66 19.07
N PHE A 153 2.88 3.38 17.77
CA PHE A 153 1.59 3.07 17.15
C PHE A 153 1.04 1.74 17.65
N GLN A 154 1.87 0.73 17.83
CA GLN A 154 1.46 -0.55 18.40
C GLN A 154 0.90 -0.40 19.84
N GLU A 155 1.57 0.38 20.68
CA GLU A 155 1.12 0.68 22.03
C GLU A 155 -0.24 1.39 22.03
N ARG A 156 -0.41 2.40 21.18
CA ARG A 156 -1.69 3.10 21.01
C ARG A 156 -2.79 2.16 20.52
N ARG A 157 -2.51 1.30 19.54
CA ARG A 157 -3.44 0.29 19.06
C ARG A 157 -3.87 -0.63 20.20
N ASN A 158 -2.93 -1.14 20.99
CA ASN A 158 -3.21 -2.04 22.10
C ASN A 158 -4.11 -1.37 23.14
N PHE A 159 -3.81 -0.10 23.48
CA PHE A 159 -4.62 0.67 24.42
C PHE A 159 -6.05 0.88 23.89
N VAL A 160 -6.18 1.34 22.64
CA VAL A 160 -7.50 1.63 22.04
C VAL A 160 -8.34 0.36 21.92
N VAL A 161 -7.76 -0.74 21.41
CA VAL A 161 -8.47 -2.01 21.25
C VAL A 161 -8.95 -2.53 22.61
N LYS A 162 -8.09 -2.47 23.63
CA LYS A 162 -8.48 -2.88 24.99
C LYS A 162 -9.63 -2.03 25.53
N ALA A 163 -9.49 -0.69 25.43
CA ALA A 163 -10.50 0.22 25.98
C ALA A 163 -11.86 0.10 25.25
N LEU A 164 -11.85 -0.08 23.93
CA LEU A 164 -13.08 -0.25 23.16
C LEU A 164 -13.79 -1.57 23.50
N ASN A 165 -13.04 -2.66 23.67
CA ASN A 165 -13.63 -3.96 24.04
C ASN A 165 -14.20 -4.01 25.49
N GLU A 166 -13.92 -2.99 26.31
CA GLU A 166 -14.52 -2.84 27.64
C GLU A 166 -15.89 -2.12 27.60
N ILE A 167 -16.32 -1.64 26.44
CA ILE A 167 -17.59 -0.93 26.25
C ILE A 167 -18.66 -1.93 25.80
N ASP A 168 -19.78 -2.01 26.52
CA ASP A 168 -20.90 -2.87 26.18
C ASP A 168 -21.46 -2.52 24.79
N GLY A 169 -21.53 -3.50 23.90
CA GLY A 169 -22.09 -3.36 22.55
C GLY A 169 -21.09 -2.96 21.45
N ILE A 170 -19.79 -2.93 21.77
CA ILE A 170 -18.71 -2.76 20.79
C ILE A 170 -17.93 -4.07 20.63
#